data_803f258f171399f5cf7b88cecd2746c8
#
_entry.id   803f258f171399f5cf7b88cecd2746c8
#
_cell.length_a   1.000
_cell.length_b   1.000
_cell.length_c   1.000
_cell.angle_alpha   90.00
_cell.angle_beta   90.00
_cell.angle_gamma   90.00
#
_symmetry.space_group_name_H-M   'P 1'
#
loop_
_entity.id
_entity.type
_entity.pdbx_description
1 polymer ?
#
loop_
_entity_poly.entity_id
_entity_poly.type
_entity_poly.pdbx_seq_one_letter_code
_entity_poly.pdbx_strand_id
1 'polypeptide(L)'
;MNKSLEPKSTNLQDEQAFPSFEDCPHENDIPDDYYRQRDGVFYPIRHWCFLGEITYRLVFNRLCLTVKDRRGEEVPANFHLDSRGPRMFTPGMSNFPIHPNIPESLTEEGNTIAILYGQQHDFMDGSIGFRIEEADLVQVSLVPAEGILLTDRHA
;
A
#
# COMPACT_ATOMS: atom_id res chain seq x y z
N MET A 1 -16.29 -3.95 36.49
CA MET A 1 -16.84 -3.03 35.50
C MET A 1 -16.09 -3.20 34.19
N ASN A 2 -16.64 -3.96 33.27
CA ASN A 2 -16.09 -4.04 31.92
C ASN A 2 -16.40 -2.73 31.19
N LYS A 3 -15.39 -1.89 31.05
CA LYS A 3 -15.45 -0.84 30.01
C LYS A 3 -15.42 -1.57 28.67
N SER A 4 -16.56 -1.63 28.01
CA SER A 4 -16.59 -1.99 26.60
C SER A 4 -15.70 -0.98 25.87
N LEU A 5 -14.59 -1.45 25.32
CA LEU A 5 -13.77 -0.68 24.40
C LEU A 5 -14.62 -0.52 23.12
N GLU A 6 -15.37 0.55 23.05
CA GLU A 6 -15.96 0.98 21.79
C GLU A 6 -14.82 1.12 20.78
N PRO A 7 -14.92 0.51 19.59
CA PRO A 7 -13.91 0.73 18.58
C PRO A 7 -13.84 2.21 18.25
N LYS A 8 -12.69 2.83 18.48
CA LYS A 8 -12.47 4.20 18.05
C LYS A 8 -12.72 4.26 16.56
N SER A 9 -13.69 5.06 16.14
CA SER A 9 -13.91 5.29 14.71
C SER A 9 -12.63 5.88 14.10
N THR A 10 -12.11 5.21 13.08
CA THR A 10 -10.94 5.68 12.36
C THR A 10 -11.32 6.85 11.48
N ASN A 11 -10.67 8.00 11.66
CA ASN A 11 -10.88 9.15 10.79
C ASN A 11 -10.01 9.04 9.54
N LEU A 12 -10.61 8.62 8.43
CA LEU A 12 -9.92 8.47 7.15
C LEU A 12 -9.48 9.81 6.53
N GLN A 13 -9.96 10.93 7.04
CA GLN A 13 -9.53 12.27 6.62
C GLN A 13 -8.28 12.76 7.35
N ASP A 14 -7.83 12.04 8.36
CA ASP A 14 -6.58 12.34 9.05
C ASP A 14 -5.39 12.09 8.12
N GLU A 15 -4.84 13.15 7.56
CA GLU A 15 -3.73 13.08 6.60
C GLU A 15 -2.40 12.63 7.22
N GLN A 16 -2.28 12.65 8.53
CA GLN A 16 -1.11 12.08 9.23
C GLN A 16 -1.20 10.56 9.32
N ALA A 17 -2.40 10.03 9.55
CA ALA A 17 -2.64 8.59 9.57
C ALA A 17 -2.80 8.01 8.16
N PHE A 18 -3.38 8.78 7.25
CA PHE A 18 -3.65 8.37 5.86
C PHE A 18 -3.08 9.40 4.87
N PRO A 19 -1.76 9.46 4.73
CA PRO A 19 -1.11 10.45 3.86
C PRO A 19 -1.38 10.19 2.39
N SER A 20 -1.35 11.27 1.59
CA SER A 20 -1.20 11.15 0.14
C SER A 20 0.18 10.56 -0.20
N PHE A 21 0.38 10.15 -1.45
CA PHE A 21 1.66 9.59 -1.87
C PHE A 21 2.82 10.57 -1.64
N GLU A 22 2.62 11.84 -1.98
CA GLU A 22 3.62 12.90 -1.80
C GLU A 22 4.07 13.06 -0.34
N ASP A 23 3.15 12.83 0.60
CA ASP A 23 3.43 12.96 2.04
C ASP A 23 3.97 11.68 2.68
N CYS A 24 4.02 10.56 1.94
CA CYS A 24 4.70 9.36 2.39
C CYS A 24 6.22 9.58 2.42
N PRO A 25 6.92 9.04 3.44
CA PRO A 25 8.38 9.18 3.49
C PRO A 25 9.05 8.43 2.35
N HIS A 26 10.18 8.95 1.88
CA HIS A 26 11.04 8.25 0.93
C HIS A 26 11.92 7.24 1.67
N GLU A 27 12.12 6.05 1.10
CA GLU A 27 12.90 4.98 1.74
C GLU A 27 14.36 5.35 2.05
N ASN A 28 14.93 6.30 1.30
CA ASN A 28 16.31 6.77 1.49
C ASN A 28 16.39 8.07 2.30
N ASP A 29 15.27 8.67 2.63
CA ASP A 29 15.18 9.86 3.46
C ASP A 29 14.25 9.57 4.63
N ILE A 30 14.85 9.23 5.76
CA ILE A 30 14.14 8.76 6.95
C ILE A 30 13.85 9.94 7.85
N PRO A 31 12.67 10.58 7.74
CA PRO A 31 12.38 11.79 8.50
C PRO A 31 12.19 11.49 9.99
N ASP A 32 12.68 12.38 10.83
CA ASP A 32 12.62 12.25 12.30
C ASP A 32 11.20 12.27 12.85
N ASP A 33 10.23 12.81 12.12
CA ASP A 33 8.82 12.83 12.50
C ASP A 33 8.10 11.51 12.21
N TYR A 34 8.70 10.61 11.42
CA TYR A 34 8.20 9.26 11.14
C TYR A 34 8.93 8.17 11.90
N TYR A 35 10.25 8.34 12.11
CA TYR A 35 11.11 7.30 12.64
C TYR A 35 11.99 7.80 13.79
N ARG A 36 12.35 6.87 14.65
CA ARG A 36 13.39 7.04 15.65
C ARG A 36 14.43 5.95 15.51
N GLN A 37 15.70 6.33 15.60
CA GLN A 37 16.80 5.39 15.60
C GLN A 37 17.08 4.85 17.01
N ARG A 38 17.24 3.54 17.13
CA ARG A 38 17.70 2.87 18.34
C ARG A 38 18.65 1.75 17.93
N ASP A 39 19.87 1.75 18.46
CA ASP A 39 20.91 0.74 18.19
C ASP A 39 21.15 0.52 16.68
N GLY A 40 21.18 1.60 15.89
CA GLY A 40 21.38 1.55 14.44
C GLY A 40 20.16 1.12 13.62
N VAL A 41 19.03 0.84 14.26
CA VAL A 41 17.79 0.43 13.60
C VAL A 41 16.76 1.54 13.71
N PHE A 42 16.06 1.82 12.60
CA PHE A 42 14.98 2.79 12.56
C PHE A 42 13.64 2.12 12.84
N TYR A 43 12.91 2.69 13.78
CA TYR A 43 11.57 2.24 14.17
C TYR A 43 10.55 3.35 13.88
N PRO A 44 9.39 3.01 13.31
CA PRO A 44 8.33 3.99 13.15
C PRO A 44 7.83 4.46 14.52
N ILE A 45 7.71 5.78 14.68
CA ILE A 45 7.18 6.39 15.92
C ILE A 45 5.71 6.75 15.81
N ARG A 46 5.13 6.60 14.61
CA ARG A 46 3.71 6.75 14.35
C ARG A 46 3.28 5.71 13.34
N HIS A 47 1.98 5.49 13.26
CA HIS A 47 1.40 4.58 12.28
C HIS A 47 0.81 5.38 11.13
N TRP A 48 1.11 4.98 9.90
CA TRP A 48 0.47 5.54 8.71
C TRP A 48 0.12 4.44 7.73
N CYS A 49 -0.90 4.70 6.96
CA CYS A 49 -1.41 3.79 5.94
C CYS A 49 -1.76 4.58 4.68
N PHE A 50 -1.15 4.24 3.57
CA PHE A 50 -1.57 4.78 2.29
C PHE A 50 -2.85 4.09 1.86
N LEU A 51 -3.84 4.87 1.46
CA LEU A 51 -5.08 4.37 0.86
C LEU A 51 -5.15 4.85 -0.58
N GLY A 52 -5.40 3.93 -1.50
CA GLY A 52 -5.50 4.25 -2.92
C GLY A 52 -6.56 3.44 -3.63
N GLU A 53 -6.98 3.94 -4.79
CA GLU A 53 -7.81 3.23 -5.73
C GLU A 53 -6.94 2.50 -6.74
N ILE A 54 -7.22 1.24 -6.99
CA ILE A 54 -6.56 0.50 -8.07
C ILE A 54 -7.16 0.98 -9.39
N THR A 55 -6.36 1.65 -10.21
CA THR A 55 -6.79 2.18 -11.50
C THR A 55 -6.32 1.36 -12.70
N TYR A 56 -5.29 0.56 -12.51
CA TYR A 56 -4.76 -0.33 -13.54
C TYR A 56 -4.10 -1.54 -12.90
N ARG A 57 -4.17 -2.68 -13.58
CA ARG A 57 -3.60 -3.94 -13.14
C ARG A 57 -2.89 -4.62 -14.30
N LEU A 58 -1.65 -5.01 -14.08
CA LEU A 58 -0.86 -5.78 -15.01
C LEU A 58 -0.17 -6.93 -14.27
N VAL A 59 -0.31 -8.13 -14.77
CA VAL A 59 0.44 -9.29 -14.26
C VAL A 59 1.39 -9.76 -15.37
N PHE A 60 2.66 -9.45 -15.20
CA PHE A 60 3.74 -9.91 -16.06
C PHE A 60 4.97 -10.12 -15.20
N ASN A 61 5.39 -11.36 -15.01
CA ASN A 61 6.40 -11.79 -14.04
C ASN A 61 6.08 -11.45 -12.58
N ARG A 62 5.35 -10.37 -12.33
CA ARG A 62 4.89 -9.92 -11.01
C ARG A 62 3.61 -9.12 -11.14
N LEU A 63 2.92 -8.97 -10.03
CA LEU A 63 1.77 -8.09 -9.97
C LEU A 63 2.25 -6.65 -9.94
N CYS A 64 1.78 -5.85 -10.89
CA CYS A 64 2.01 -4.41 -10.96
C CYS A 64 0.67 -3.71 -10.97
N LEU A 65 0.46 -2.83 -10.02
CA LEU A 65 -0.75 -2.01 -9.94
C LEU A 65 -0.40 -0.55 -10.23
N THR A 66 -1.34 0.19 -10.79
CA THR A 66 -1.36 1.64 -10.69
C THR A 66 -2.41 2.01 -9.68
N VAL A 67 -2.04 2.83 -8.71
CA VAL A 67 -2.91 3.26 -7.63
C VAL A 67 -3.04 4.77 -7.63
N LYS A 68 -4.25 5.26 -7.40
CA LYS A 68 -4.56 6.68 -7.33
C LYS A 68 -4.80 7.06 -5.88
N ASP A 69 -4.06 8.06 -5.40
CA ASP A 69 -4.19 8.54 -4.05
C ASP A 69 -5.38 9.51 -3.86
N ARG A 70 -5.55 9.99 -2.63
CA ARG A 70 -6.63 10.90 -2.25
C ARG A 70 -6.59 12.24 -2.97
N ARG A 71 -5.44 12.65 -3.51
CA ARG A 71 -5.25 13.87 -4.29
C ARG A 71 -5.36 13.66 -5.79
N GLY A 72 -5.59 12.42 -6.23
CA GLY A 72 -5.70 12.06 -7.64
C GLY A 72 -4.38 11.75 -8.33
N GLU A 73 -3.28 11.66 -7.60
CA GLU A 73 -1.99 11.24 -8.15
C GLU A 73 -1.95 9.73 -8.36
N GLU A 74 -1.57 9.32 -9.56
CA GLU A 74 -1.42 7.92 -9.92
C GLU A 74 0.05 7.51 -9.86
N VAL A 75 0.32 6.44 -9.11
CA VAL A 75 1.67 5.93 -8.92
C VAL A 75 1.69 4.40 -9.06
N PRO A 76 2.83 3.81 -9.48
CA PRO A 76 2.96 2.37 -9.51
C PRO A 76 3.06 1.78 -8.10
N ALA A 77 2.45 0.62 -7.91
CA ALA A 77 2.64 -0.23 -6.75
C ALA A 77 3.03 -1.63 -7.25
N ASN A 78 4.30 -1.94 -7.19
CA ASN A 78 4.87 -3.16 -7.74
C ASN A 78 5.19 -4.15 -6.63
N PHE A 79 4.75 -5.39 -6.81
CA PHE A 79 4.87 -6.45 -5.81
C PHE A 79 6.12 -7.28 -6.08
N HIS A 80 7.06 -7.23 -5.15
CA HIS A 80 8.32 -7.97 -5.16
C HIS A 80 8.32 -8.98 -4.00
N LEU A 81 7.40 -9.93 -4.04
CA LEU A 81 7.19 -10.92 -2.98
C LEU A 81 8.08 -12.15 -3.11
N ASP A 82 8.96 -12.17 -4.08
CA ASP A 82 9.76 -13.30 -4.52
C ASP A 82 11.09 -13.49 -3.77
N SER A 83 11.39 -12.63 -2.83
CA SER A 83 12.67 -12.68 -2.09
C SER A 83 12.77 -13.84 -1.07
N ARG A 84 11.72 -14.65 -0.92
CA ARG A 84 11.66 -15.70 0.11
C ARG A 84 11.22 -17.06 -0.44
N GLY A 85 12.04 -17.67 -1.29
CA GLY A 85 11.86 -19.06 -1.67
C GLY A 85 11.96 -19.34 -3.16
N PRO A 86 12.21 -20.61 -3.54
CA PRO A 86 12.29 -21.00 -4.95
C PRO A 86 10.92 -20.85 -5.58
N ARG A 87 10.84 -20.08 -6.65
CA ARG A 87 9.67 -20.05 -7.50
C ARG A 87 9.55 -21.37 -8.24
N MET A 88 8.52 -22.11 -7.98
CA MET A 88 8.13 -23.20 -8.83
C MET A 88 7.37 -22.64 -10.02
N PHE A 89 8.07 -22.47 -11.13
CA PHE A 89 7.44 -22.16 -12.40
C PHE A 89 6.81 -23.43 -12.95
N THR A 90 5.48 -23.49 -12.95
CA THR A 90 4.76 -24.58 -13.57
C THR A 90 4.25 -24.08 -14.93
N PRO A 91 4.78 -24.58 -16.07
CA PRO A 91 4.32 -24.18 -17.39
C PRO A 91 2.84 -24.54 -17.55
N GLY A 92 2.03 -23.58 -18.01
CA GLY A 92 0.61 -23.79 -18.32
C GLY A 92 -0.40 -23.33 -17.25
N MET A 93 0.06 -22.89 -16.10
CA MET A 93 -0.77 -22.18 -15.15
C MET A 93 -0.52 -20.68 -15.28
N SER A 94 -1.54 -19.89 -15.55
CA SER A 94 -1.50 -18.42 -15.51
C SER A 94 -1.33 -17.91 -14.07
N ASN A 95 -0.51 -18.60 -13.30
CA ASN A 95 -0.51 -18.52 -11.87
C ASN A 95 0.84 -18.02 -11.40
N PHE A 96 0.97 -16.71 -11.43
CA PHE A 96 1.81 -16.13 -10.42
C PHE A 96 1.09 -16.35 -9.09
N PRO A 97 1.69 -17.08 -8.12
CA PRO A 97 1.10 -17.15 -6.82
C PRO A 97 1.15 -15.74 -6.24
N ILE A 98 0.06 -15.01 -6.44
CA ILE A 98 -0.25 -13.90 -5.58
C ILE A 98 -0.31 -14.51 -4.20
N HIS A 99 0.39 -13.89 -3.29
CA HIS A 99 0.44 -14.36 -1.90
C HIS A 99 -0.98 -14.64 -1.40
N PRO A 100 -1.23 -15.68 -0.60
CA PRO A 100 -2.57 -16.02 -0.11
C PRO A 100 -3.31 -14.85 0.55
N ASN A 101 -2.58 -13.90 1.12
CA ASN A 101 -3.14 -12.69 1.74
C ASN A 101 -3.56 -11.62 0.73
N ILE A 102 -3.25 -11.82 -0.56
CA ILE A 102 -3.63 -10.89 -1.63
C ILE A 102 -4.39 -11.69 -2.69
N PRO A 103 -5.69 -11.91 -2.50
CA PRO A 103 -6.49 -12.62 -3.49
C PRO A 103 -6.51 -11.87 -4.81
N GLU A 104 -6.23 -12.56 -5.90
CA GLU A 104 -6.21 -11.99 -7.25
C GLU A 104 -7.50 -11.26 -7.58
N SER A 105 -8.64 -11.84 -7.19
CA SER A 105 -9.97 -11.27 -7.41
C SER A 105 -10.17 -9.91 -6.75
N LEU A 106 -9.41 -9.58 -5.71
CA LEU A 106 -9.50 -8.30 -5.01
C LEU A 106 -8.60 -7.22 -5.61
N THR A 107 -7.66 -7.57 -6.49
CA THR A 107 -6.74 -6.61 -7.12
C THR A 107 -7.30 -5.98 -8.40
N GLU A 108 -8.60 -5.98 -8.55
CA GLU A 108 -9.29 -5.40 -9.71
C GLU A 108 -9.39 -3.87 -9.62
N GLU A 109 -9.49 -3.26 -10.79
CA GLU A 109 -9.71 -1.82 -10.93
C GLU A 109 -10.96 -1.38 -10.17
N GLY A 110 -10.88 -0.26 -9.49
CA GLY A 110 -11.94 0.31 -8.67
C GLY A 110 -11.90 -0.10 -7.20
N ASN A 111 -11.19 -1.18 -6.86
CA ASN A 111 -11.02 -1.62 -5.48
C ASN A 111 -10.03 -0.73 -4.72
N THR A 112 -10.11 -0.77 -3.41
CA THR A 112 -9.23 -0.02 -2.52
C THR A 112 -8.07 -0.88 -2.08
N ILE A 113 -6.86 -0.33 -2.13
CA ILE A 113 -5.66 -0.89 -1.55
C ILE A 113 -5.19 -0.05 -0.37
N ALA A 114 -4.81 -0.72 0.71
CA ALA A 114 -4.19 -0.13 1.88
C ALA A 114 -2.75 -0.65 2.00
N ILE A 115 -1.79 0.25 2.08
CA ILE A 115 -0.37 -0.06 2.22
C ILE A 115 0.11 0.52 3.54
N LEU A 116 0.35 -0.35 4.51
CA LEU A 116 0.87 0.02 5.82
C LEU A 116 2.34 0.43 5.70
N TYR A 117 2.70 1.54 6.33
CA TYR A 117 4.07 2.07 6.34
C TYR A 117 4.65 2.28 4.95
N GLY A 118 3.80 2.68 3.99
CA GLY A 118 4.21 2.91 2.62
C GLY A 118 5.33 3.95 2.51
N GLN A 119 6.38 3.59 1.77
CA GLN A 119 7.52 4.45 1.49
C GLN A 119 7.65 4.65 -0.01
N GLN A 120 8.04 5.85 -0.41
CA GLN A 120 8.36 6.13 -1.80
C GLN A 120 9.64 5.39 -2.21
N HIS A 121 9.60 4.77 -3.36
CA HIS A 121 10.72 4.05 -3.96
C HIS A 121 10.98 4.55 -5.37
N ASP A 122 12.27 4.79 -5.70
CA ASP A 122 12.69 5.14 -7.05
C ASP A 122 12.96 3.88 -7.86
N PHE A 123 12.17 3.65 -8.90
CA PHE A 123 12.37 2.52 -9.80
C PHE A 123 13.43 2.83 -10.86
N MET A 124 14.02 1.78 -11.41
CA MET A 124 15.10 1.90 -12.42
C MET A 124 14.66 2.58 -13.72
N ASP A 125 13.36 2.56 -14.01
CA ASP A 125 12.79 3.24 -15.18
C ASP A 125 12.56 4.75 -14.97
N GLY A 126 12.88 5.26 -13.79
CA GLY A 126 12.71 6.66 -13.43
C GLY A 126 11.36 6.97 -12.78
N SER A 127 10.44 6.01 -12.69
CA SER A 127 9.18 6.21 -11.97
C SER A 127 9.41 6.13 -10.46
N ILE A 128 8.50 6.75 -9.70
CA ILE A 128 8.48 6.72 -8.24
C ILE A 128 7.14 6.12 -7.81
N GLY A 129 7.19 5.18 -6.89
CA GLY A 129 5.98 4.51 -6.41
C GLY A 129 6.24 3.67 -5.17
N PHE A 130 5.46 2.62 -4.99
CA PHE A 130 5.63 1.67 -3.90
C PHE A 130 6.28 0.39 -4.40
N ARG A 131 7.32 -0.06 -3.72
CA ARG A 131 7.85 -1.40 -3.84
C ARG A 131 7.39 -2.23 -2.65
N ILE A 132 6.55 -3.21 -2.93
CA ILE A 132 5.94 -4.04 -1.88
C ILE A 132 6.68 -5.36 -1.81
N GLU A 133 7.37 -5.59 -0.70
CA GLU A 133 8.16 -6.79 -0.44
C GLU A 133 7.51 -7.71 0.58
N GLU A 134 6.55 -7.20 1.37
CA GLU A 134 5.87 -7.94 2.42
C GLU A 134 4.36 -7.87 2.23
N ALA A 135 3.75 -9.03 1.97
CA ALA A 135 2.31 -9.12 1.75
C ALA A 135 1.48 -8.75 3.00
N ASP A 136 2.04 -8.93 4.18
CA ASP A 136 1.36 -8.64 5.45
C ASP A 136 1.09 -7.14 5.66
N LEU A 137 1.81 -6.28 4.94
CA LEU A 137 1.63 -4.82 5.00
C LEU A 137 0.59 -4.30 4.01
N VAL A 138 -0.03 -5.18 3.24
CA VAL A 138 -1.01 -4.80 2.22
C VAL A 138 -2.35 -5.45 2.49
N GLN A 139 -3.41 -4.66 2.38
CA GLN A 139 -4.78 -5.15 2.35
C GLN A 139 -5.50 -4.60 1.13
N VAL A 140 -6.28 -5.45 0.48
CA VAL A 140 -7.12 -5.07 -0.66
C VAL A 140 -8.58 -5.33 -0.29
N SER A 141 -9.44 -4.36 -0.57
CA SER A 141 -10.84 -4.40 -0.20
C SER A 141 -11.74 -4.18 -1.40
N LEU A 142 -12.85 -4.91 -1.44
CA LEU A 142 -13.94 -4.70 -2.40
C LEU A 142 -14.70 -3.39 -2.17
N VAL A 143 -14.45 -2.69 -1.08
CA VAL A 143 -15.06 -1.38 -0.85
C VAL A 143 -14.57 -0.44 -1.93
N PRO A 144 -15.48 0.12 -2.76
CA PRO A 144 -15.08 1.06 -3.80
C PRO A 144 -14.34 2.24 -3.17
N ALA A 145 -13.21 2.59 -3.76
CA ALA A 145 -12.43 3.76 -3.31
C ALA A 145 -13.27 5.05 -3.34
N GLU A 146 -14.23 5.12 -4.22
CA GLU A 146 -15.20 6.22 -4.27
C GLU A 146 -15.91 6.46 -2.93
N GLY A 147 -16.24 5.42 -2.19
CA GLY A 147 -16.86 5.56 -0.86
C GLY A 147 -15.90 5.99 0.24
N ILE A 148 -14.59 5.81 0.04
CA ILE A 148 -13.55 6.10 1.03
C ILE A 148 -12.85 7.42 0.74
N LEU A 149 -12.54 7.69 -0.54
CA LEU A 149 -11.72 8.81 -0.96
C LEU A 149 -12.51 10.05 -1.41
N LEU A 150 -13.81 9.89 -1.74
CA LEU A 150 -14.65 10.98 -2.23
C LEU A 150 -15.13 11.96 -1.18
N THR A 151 -14.91 11.70 0.08
CA THR A 151 -15.29 12.63 1.14
C THR A 151 -14.48 13.93 1.15
N ASP A 152 -13.42 14.00 0.35
CA ASP A 152 -12.56 15.19 0.23
C ASP A 152 -12.94 16.14 -0.93
N ARG A 153 -13.99 15.83 -1.70
CA ARG A 153 -14.37 16.67 -2.86
C ARG A 153 -15.29 17.84 -2.53
N HIS A 154 -15.49 18.16 -1.28
CA HIS A 154 -16.20 19.36 -0.87
C HIS A 154 -15.24 20.34 -0.19
N ALA A 155 -14.42 20.95 -1.00
CA ALA A 155 -13.88 22.23 -0.62
C ALA A 155 -14.75 23.30 -1.24
#